data_a66b40058e7cd5efa83a57a68794e920
#
_entry.id   a66b40058e7cd5efa83a57a68794e920
#
_cell.length_a   1.000
_cell.length_b   1.000
_cell.length_c   1.000
_cell.angle_alpha   90.00
_cell.angle_beta   90.00
_cell.angle_gamma   90.00
#
_symmetry.space_group_name_H-M   'P 1'
#
loop_
_entity.id
_entity.type
_entity.pdbx_description
1 polymer ?
#
loop_
_entity_poly.entity_id
_entity_poly.type
_entity_poly.pdbx_seq_one_letter_code
_entity_poly.pdbx_strand_id
1 'polypeptide(L)'
;PDSLILGCRQFDDKEIPLRSRFGNKLTRQMIRLLCGIHVSDTQTGLRGLPTPLIREHFANVKGERFEYEMNMLIAAKEYQIPIEEFPIQTIYLANNESSHFNPFIDSIRIYKVFFKFMLSSLSSFIIDIALYWLLGYLLRPIISDKWMLPFFDLSVLILMRTVISRFASSLFNFFVNKNQVFKNDSSSPFLFVRYYTLAIVQLLLSAVLVDHLLTFITYSTLRKCVIDTLLFAISFQIQREWVFKK
;
A
#
# COMPACT_ATOMS: atom_id res chain seq x y z
N PRO A 1 6.78 6.51 -31.73
CA PRO A 1 6.43 5.59 -30.68
C PRO A 1 5.84 6.38 -29.52
N ASP A 2 4.65 5.93 -29.06
CA ASP A 2 3.92 6.61 -27.98
C ASP A 2 4.21 5.90 -26.63
N SER A 3 5.50 5.65 -26.38
CA SER A 3 5.97 4.89 -25.21
C SER A 3 6.98 5.67 -24.38
N LEU A 4 7.03 5.38 -23.07
CA LEU A 4 8.10 5.77 -22.18
C LEU A 4 9.25 4.76 -22.33
N ILE A 5 10.40 5.23 -22.82
CA ILE A 5 11.60 4.42 -23.01
C ILE A 5 12.48 4.52 -21.75
N LEU A 6 12.93 3.39 -21.21
CA LEU A 6 13.82 3.30 -20.07
C LEU A 6 15.15 2.66 -20.47
N GLY A 7 16.26 3.33 -20.21
CA GLY A 7 17.58 2.72 -20.27
C GLY A 7 17.86 1.94 -18.97
N CYS A 8 17.74 0.62 -19.01
CA CYS A 8 17.80 -0.22 -17.80
C CYS A 8 19.20 -0.77 -17.54
N ARG A 9 19.70 -0.56 -16.34
CA ARG A 9 20.96 -1.10 -15.86
C ARG A 9 20.82 -2.61 -15.62
N GLN A 10 21.84 -3.36 -15.97
CA GLN A 10 21.89 -4.80 -15.74
C GLN A 10 22.45 -5.08 -14.35
N PHE A 11 21.59 -5.39 -13.36
CA PHE A 11 21.98 -5.60 -11.96
C PHE A 11 22.50 -7.01 -11.63
N ASP A 12 22.57 -7.89 -12.61
CA ASP A 12 23.07 -9.27 -12.40
C ASP A 12 24.60 -9.35 -12.54
N ASP A 13 25.26 -8.28 -12.96
CA ASP A 13 26.70 -8.20 -13.12
C ASP A 13 27.41 -8.15 -11.75
N LYS A 14 28.51 -8.91 -11.62
CA LYS A 14 29.30 -9.01 -10.39
C LYS A 14 30.01 -7.71 -10.01
N GLU A 15 30.21 -6.81 -10.96
CA GLU A 15 30.85 -5.51 -10.75
C GLU A 15 29.96 -4.47 -10.05
N ILE A 16 28.65 -4.78 -9.93
CA ILE A 16 27.70 -3.85 -9.31
C ILE A 16 27.79 -3.92 -7.78
N PRO A 17 27.92 -2.78 -7.08
CA PRO A 17 27.93 -2.72 -5.64
C PRO A 17 26.70 -3.42 -5.03
N LEU A 18 26.88 -4.28 -4.03
CA LEU A 18 25.80 -5.05 -3.38
C LEU A 18 24.67 -4.15 -2.88
N ARG A 19 24.99 -2.96 -2.39
CA ARG A 19 24.01 -1.96 -1.95
C ARG A 19 23.07 -1.53 -3.08
N SER A 20 23.60 -1.26 -4.28
CA SER A 20 22.81 -0.86 -5.45
C SER A 20 21.95 -2.01 -5.95
N ARG A 21 22.50 -3.22 -5.97
CA ARG A 21 21.77 -4.45 -6.36
C ARG A 21 20.60 -4.73 -5.43
N PHE A 22 20.86 -4.72 -4.11
CA PHE A 22 19.83 -4.97 -3.10
C PHE A 22 18.76 -3.85 -3.12
N GLY A 23 19.17 -2.59 -3.18
CA GLY A 23 18.27 -1.44 -3.23
C GLY A 23 17.33 -1.49 -4.42
N ASN A 24 17.86 -1.75 -5.64
CA ASN A 24 17.01 -1.86 -6.83
C ASN A 24 16.07 -3.08 -6.77
N LYS A 25 16.57 -4.25 -6.30
CA LYS A 25 15.73 -5.45 -6.18
C LYS A 25 14.57 -5.22 -5.21
N LEU A 26 14.84 -4.59 -4.06
CA LEU A 26 13.81 -4.26 -3.08
C LEU A 26 12.80 -3.26 -3.65
N THR A 27 13.26 -2.17 -4.25
CA THR A 27 12.40 -1.13 -4.85
C THR A 27 11.55 -1.71 -5.97
N ARG A 28 12.12 -2.53 -6.85
CA ARG A 28 11.40 -3.23 -7.92
C ARG A 28 10.28 -4.12 -7.38
N GLN A 29 10.55 -4.92 -6.35
CA GLN A 29 9.53 -5.76 -5.73
C GLN A 29 8.43 -4.94 -5.07
N MET A 30 8.80 -3.88 -4.35
CA MET A 30 7.84 -2.99 -3.71
C MET A 30 6.93 -2.29 -4.72
N ILE A 31 7.47 -1.80 -5.83
CA ILE A 31 6.68 -1.13 -6.86
C ILE A 31 5.79 -2.09 -7.63
N ARG A 32 6.29 -3.29 -7.90
CA ARG A 32 5.46 -4.35 -8.44
C ARG A 32 4.28 -4.65 -7.51
N LEU A 33 4.54 -4.79 -6.22
CA LEU A 33 3.52 -5.10 -5.22
C LEU A 33 2.56 -3.93 -4.97
N LEU A 34 3.10 -2.71 -4.80
CA LEU A 34 2.30 -1.55 -4.39
C LEU A 34 1.65 -0.83 -5.58
N CYS A 35 2.30 -0.82 -6.75
CA CYS A 35 1.83 -0.08 -7.91
C CYS A 35 1.46 -0.98 -9.09
N GLY A 36 1.76 -2.29 -9.04
CA GLY A 36 1.54 -3.21 -10.16
C GLY A 36 2.34 -2.83 -11.41
N ILE A 37 3.50 -2.17 -11.25
CA ILE A 37 4.39 -1.75 -12.34
C ILE A 37 5.52 -2.77 -12.44
N HIS A 38 5.74 -3.30 -13.65
CA HIS A 38 6.72 -4.34 -13.92
C HIS A 38 7.85 -3.74 -14.77
N VAL A 39 8.90 -3.26 -14.11
CA VAL A 39 10.11 -2.74 -14.75
C VAL A 39 11.34 -3.31 -14.07
N SER A 40 12.45 -3.45 -14.81
CA SER A 40 13.71 -4.00 -14.29
C SER A 40 14.54 -2.98 -13.53
N ASP A 41 14.47 -1.70 -13.89
CA ASP A 41 15.14 -0.59 -13.23
C ASP A 41 14.19 0.58 -12.97
N THR A 42 13.79 0.74 -11.71
CA THR A 42 12.81 1.75 -11.28
C THR A 42 13.40 3.14 -11.09
N GLN A 43 14.72 3.24 -10.99
CA GLN A 43 15.44 4.48 -10.63
C GLN A 43 16.43 4.92 -11.72
N THR A 44 16.30 4.39 -12.94
CA THR A 44 17.10 4.88 -14.03
C THR A 44 16.75 6.32 -14.38
N GLY A 45 17.76 7.18 -14.53
CA GLY A 45 17.59 8.55 -15.00
C GLY A 45 17.59 8.67 -16.52
N LEU A 46 18.08 7.63 -17.25
CA LEU A 46 18.08 7.64 -18.70
C LEU A 46 16.70 7.26 -19.24
N ARG A 47 15.93 8.25 -19.69
CA ARG A 47 14.57 8.09 -20.16
C ARG A 47 14.36 8.82 -21.48
N GLY A 48 13.66 8.16 -22.38
CA GLY A 48 13.21 8.74 -23.65
C GLY A 48 11.70 8.95 -23.61
N LEU A 49 11.26 10.14 -24.01
CA LEU A 49 9.85 10.52 -24.04
C LEU A 49 9.56 11.27 -25.34
N PRO A 50 8.53 10.88 -26.09
CA PRO A 50 8.02 11.68 -27.19
C PRO A 50 7.51 13.04 -26.67
N THR A 51 7.80 14.10 -27.41
CA THR A 51 7.40 15.47 -27.03
C THR A 51 5.90 15.64 -26.73
N PRO A 52 4.97 15.02 -27.48
CA PRO A 52 3.55 15.09 -27.16
C PRO A 52 3.24 14.54 -25.77
N LEU A 53 3.77 13.38 -25.41
CA LEU A 53 3.56 12.76 -24.10
C LEU A 53 4.08 13.63 -22.96
N ILE A 54 5.20 14.34 -23.16
CA ILE A 54 5.74 15.26 -22.15
C ILE A 54 4.71 16.35 -21.87
N ARG A 55 4.15 16.97 -22.88
CA ARG A 55 3.20 18.08 -22.74
C ARG A 55 1.86 17.65 -22.14
N GLU A 56 1.35 16.52 -22.57
CA GLU A 56 0.00 16.07 -22.21
C GLU A 56 -0.05 15.38 -20.86
N HIS A 57 0.98 14.59 -20.51
CA HIS A 57 0.91 13.67 -19.38
C HIS A 57 2.01 13.86 -18.32
N PHE A 58 3.20 14.28 -18.72
CA PHE A 58 4.34 14.34 -17.82
C PHE A 58 4.73 15.76 -17.35
N ALA A 59 4.21 16.82 -17.97
CA ALA A 59 4.53 18.20 -17.61
C ALA A 59 4.22 18.53 -16.13
N ASN A 60 3.22 17.89 -15.56
CA ASN A 60 2.76 18.14 -14.19
C ASN A 60 3.20 17.05 -13.19
N VAL A 61 4.07 16.12 -13.59
CA VAL A 61 4.61 15.11 -12.69
C VAL A 61 5.45 15.79 -11.63
N LYS A 62 5.08 15.59 -10.36
CA LYS A 62 5.74 16.21 -9.22
C LYS A 62 6.96 15.40 -8.80
N GLY A 63 7.94 16.09 -8.24
CA GLY A 63 9.17 15.51 -7.69
C GLY A 63 10.39 16.26 -8.19
N GLU A 64 11.44 16.31 -7.36
CA GLU A 64 12.69 17.03 -7.66
C GLU A 64 13.90 16.10 -7.60
N ARG A 65 13.70 14.86 -7.15
CA ARG A 65 14.76 13.86 -6.94
C ARG A 65 14.26 12.48 -7.36
N PHE A 66 14.70 11.42 -6.71
CA PHE A 66 14.37 10.02 -6.97
C PHE A 66 12.85 9.70 -6.94
N GLU A 67 12.05 10.54 -6.25
CA GLU A 67 10.60 10.43 -6.33
C GLU A 67 10.03 10.82 -7.69
N TYR A 68 10.75 11.65 -8.47
CA TYR A 68 10.31 12.05 -9.81
C TYR A 68 10.30 10.87 -10.76
N GLU A 69 11.39 10.08 -10.79
CA GLU A 69 11.48 8.88 -11.62
C GLU A 69 10.35 7.90 -11.31
N MET A 70 10.01 7.78 -10.04
CA MET A 70 8.92 6.96 -9.59
C MET A 70 7.55 7.49 -10.02
N ASN A 71 7.32 8.78 -9.83
CA ASN A 71 6.06 9.41 -10.18
C ASN A 71 5.82 9.36 -11.70
N MET A 72 6.88 9.41 -12.51
CA MET A 72 6.76 9.17 -13.95
C MET A 72 6.28 7.76 -14.30
N LEU A 73 6.78 6.71 -13.62
CA LEU A 73 6.32 5.34 -13.83
C LEU A 73 4.86 5.18 -13.43
N ILE A 74 4.46 5.83 -12.33
CA ILE A 74 3.08 5.84 -11.87
C ILE A 74 2.18 6.56 -12.89
N ALA A 75 2.60 7.72 -13.39
CA ALA A 75 1.88 8.47 -14.40
C ALA A 75 1.75 7.68 -15.71
N ALA A 76 2.83 7.03 -16.17
CA ALA A 76 2.79 6.16 -17.34
C ALA A 76 1.71 5.07 -17.19
N LYS A 77 1.63 4.44 -16.00
CA LYS A 77 0.57 3.47 -15.72
C LYS A 77 -0.82 4.09 -15.68
N GLU A 78 -0.99 5.24 -15.03
CA GLU A 78 -2.28 5.93 -14.92
C GLU A 78 -2.83 6.33 -16.30
N TYR A 79 -1.98 6.78 -17.20
CA TYR A 79 -2.34 7.17 -18.54
C TYR A 79 -2.24 6.02 -19.56
N GLN A 80 -1.96 4.81 -19.10
CA GLN A 80 -1.84 3.59 -19.93
C GLN A 80 -0.78 3.73 -21.04
N ILE A 81 0.29 4.50 -20.77
CA ILE A 81 1.41 4.68 -21.68
C ILE A 81 2.30 3.44 -21.61
N PRO A 82 2.60 2.78 -22.73
CA PRO A 82 3.51 1.64 -22.78
C PRO A 82 4.90 2.01 -22.24
N ILE A 83 5.54 1.09 -21.53
CA ILE A 83 6.92 1.25 -21.05
C ILE A 83 7.79 0.24 -21.80
N GLU A 84 8.82 0.73 -22.47
CA GLU A 84 9.79 -0.07 -23.19
C GLU A 84 11.15 0.02 -22.50
N GLU A 85 11.79 -1.14 -22.29
CA GLU A 85 13.07 -1.24 -21.59
C GLU A 85 14.19 -1.62 -22.55
N PHE A 86 15.28 -0.86 -22.52
CA PHE A 86 16.50 -1.16 -23.28
C PHE A 86 17.68 -1.33 -22.33
N PRO A 87 18.47 -2.41 -22.44
CA PRO A 87 19.64 -2.59 -21.61
C PRO A 87 20.71 -1.54 -21.93
N ILE A 88 21.27 -0.96 -20.89
CA ILE A 88 22.39 -0.01 -21.01
C ILE A 88 23.59 -0.49 -20.20
N GLN A 89 24.77 -0.15 -20.67
CA GLN A 89 26.00 -0.36 -19.92
C GLN A 89 26.11 0.71 -18.83
N THR A 90 26.45 0.28 -17.62
CA THR A 90 26.62 1.17 -16.47
C THR A 90 28.09 1.18 -16.06
N ILE A 91 28.67 2.37 -15.99
CA ILE A 91 30.05 2.56 -15.53
C ILE A 91 29.99 3.08 -14.10
N TYR A 92 30.50 2.31 -13.16
CA TYR A 92 30.60 2.71 -11.74
C TYR A 92 31.95 3.37 -11.50
N LEU A 93 31.93 4.67 -11.25
CA LEU A 93 33.12 5.42 -10.85
C LEU A 93 33.25 5.42 -9.32
N ALA A 94 34.44 5.11 -8.81
CA ALA A 94 34.79 5.16 -7.39
C ALA A 94 33.72 4.49 -6.48
N ASN A 95 33.32 3.25 -6.77
CA ASN A 95 32.29 2.52 -6.02
C ASN A 95 30.97 3.29 -5.79
N ASN A 96 30.63 4.20 -6.69
CA ASN A 96 29.42 5.02 -6.60
C ASN A 96 29.41 6.04 -5.45
N GLU A 97 30.56 6.55 -5.05
CA GLU A 97 30.70 7.57 -3.97
C GLU A 97 29.97 8.88 -4.30
N SER A 98 29.75 9.17 -5.58
CA SER A 98 29.00 10.35 -6.05
C SER A 98 27.48 10.22 -5.93
N SER A 99 26.97 9.10 -5.43
CA SER A 99 25.51 8.92 -5.28
C SER A 99 24.96 9.77 -4.13
N HIS A 100 24.14 10.74 -4.45
CA HIS A 100 23.41 11.57 -3.47
C HIS A 100 22.15 10.90 -2.92
N PHE A 101 21.96 9.60 -3.13
CA PHE A 101 20.82 8.84 -2.62
C PHE A 101 20.91 8.66 -1.10
N ASN A 102 19.96 9.24 -0.38
CA ASN A 102 19.79 9.00 1.06
C ASN A 102 18.76 7.86 1.24
N PRO A 103 19.20 6.67 1.74
CA PRO A 103 18.32 5.50 1.82
C PRO A 103 17.04 5.72 2.62
N PHE A 104 17.08 6.55 3.67
CA PHE A 104 15.92 6.81 4.52
C PHE A 104 15.00 7.88 3.93
N ILE A 105 15.54 9.07 3.63
CA ILE A 105 14.74 10.21 3.18
C ILE A 105 14.10 9.94 1.82
N ASP A 106 14.89 9.44 0.87
CA ASP A 106 14.42 9.20 -0.50
C ASP A 106 13.45 8.00 -0.53
N SER A 107 13.67 6.97 0.30
CA SER A 107 12.68 5.89 0.45
C SER A 107 11.35 6.37 1.02
N ILE A 108 11.36 7.23 2.04
CA ILE A 108 10.13 7.81 2.60
C ILE A 108 9.38 8.62 1.53
N ARG A 109 10.08 9.38 0.71
CA ARG A 109 9.47 10.16 -0.38
C ARG A 109 8.83 9.28 -1.44
N ILE A 110 9.53 8.22 -1.86
CA ILE A 110 9.04 7.24 -2.84
C ILE A 110 7.79 6.51 -2.32
N TYR A 111 7.83 6.08 -1.07
CA TYR A 111 6.73 5.28 -0.48
C TYR A 111 5.71 6.10 0.30
N LYS A 112 5.73 7.41 0.17
CA LYS A 112 4.89 8.33 0.96
C LYS A 112 3.41 7.94 1.00
N VAL A 113 2.84 7.49 -0.13
CA VAL A 113 1.43 7.09 -0.19
C VAL A 113 1.19 5.82 0.62
N PHE A 114 2.10 4.84 0.51
CA PHE A 114 2.03 3.62 1.30
C PHE A 114 2.18 3.88 2.81
N PHE A 115 3.14 4.74 3.20
CA PHE A 115 3.30 5.13 4.60
C PHE A 115 2.07 5.85 5.15
N LYS A 116 1.44 6.72 4.37
CA LYS A 116 0.17 7.35 4.77
C LYS A 116 -0.94 6.31 4.95
N PHE A 117 -1.03 5.33 4.07
CA PHE A 117 -1.99 4.23 4.20
C PHE A 117 -1.74 3.41 5.48
N MET A 118 -0.48 3.07 5.76
CA MET A 118 -0.09 2.37 6.98
C MET A 118 -0.43 3.18 8.25
N LEU A 119 -0.12 4.48 8.25
CA LEU A 119 -0.48 5.37 9.37
C LEU A 119 -1.99 5.51 9.55
N SER A 120 -2.76 5.60 8.46
CA SER A 120 -4.23 5.60 8.50
C SER A 120 -4.77 4.35 9.18
N SER A 121 -4.25 3.17 8.80
CA SER A 121 -4.67 1.90 9.37
C SER A 121 -4.29 1.75 10.84
N LEU A 122 -3.08 2.19 11.22
CA LEU A 122 -2.64 2.21 12.61
C LEU A 122 -3.48 3.17 13.46
N SER A 123 -3.78 4.36 12.96
CA SER A 123 -4.66 5.32 13.65
C SER A 123 -6.06 4.76 13.83
N SER A 124 -6.61 4.08 12.83
CA SER A 124 -7.90 3.40 12.91
C SER A 124 -7.91 2.31 13.98
N PHE A 125 -6.85 1.53 14.08
CA PHE A 125 -6.68 0.52 15.12
C PHE A 125 -6.65 1.12 16.53
N ILE A 126 -5.92 2.23 16.71
CA ILE A 126 -5.88 2.94 18.02
C ILE A 126 -7.27 3.48 18.38
N ILE A 127 -7.98 4.06 17.40
CA ILE A 127 -9.36 4.55 17.60
C ILE A 127 -10.29 3.41 17.97
N ASP A 128 -10.19 2.24 17.32
CA ASP A 128 -10.99 1.07 17.63
C ASP A 128 -10.84 0.65 19.10
N ILE A 129 -9.61 0.50 19.57
CA ILE A 129 -9.32 0.12 20.95
C ILE A 129 -9.80 1.20 21.95
N ALA A 130 -9.52 2.47 21.65
CA ALA A 130 -9.92 3.57 22.53
C ALA A 130 -11.45 3.67 22.67
N LEU A 131 -12.17 3.56 21.54
CA LEU A 131 -13.64 3.53 21.55
C LEU A 131 -14.19 2.29 22.26
N TYR A 132 -13.62 1.12 22.02
CA TYR A 132 -14.03 -0.10 22.71
C TYR A 132 -13.91 0.03 24.22
N TRP A 133 -12.81 0.61 24.70
CA TRP A 133 -12.60 0.88 26.12
C TRP A 133 -13.58 1.92 26.67
N LEU A 134 -13.73 3.06 25.96
CA LEU A 134 -14.63 4.15 26.36
C LEU A 134 -16.10 3.68 26.43
N LEU A 135 -16.56 2.95 25.41
CA LEU A 135 -17.91 2.38 25.38
C LEU A 135 -18.12 1.38 26.53
N GLY A 136 -17.07 0.66 26.95
CA GLY A 136 -17.14 -0.18 28.12
C GLY A 136 -17.42 0.62 29.38
N TYR A 137 -16.79 1.76 29.57
CA TYR A 137 -17.02 2.65 30.65
C TYR A 137 -18.45 3.26 30.64
N LEU A 138 -18.89 3.73 29.46
CA LEU A 138 -20.17 4.41 29.30
C LEU A 138 -21.39 3.47 29.33
N LEU A 139 -21.28 2.27 28.78
CA LEU A 139 -22.40 1.35 28.63
C LEU A 139 -22.58 0.39 29.80
N ARG A 140 -21.55 0.13 30.61
CA ARG A 140 -21.66 -0.73 31.79
C ARG A 140 -22.79 -0.35 32.80
N PRO A 141 -23.02 0.93 33.11
CA PRO A 141 -24.13 1.30 33.99
C PRO A 141 -25.51 1.10 33.37
N ILE A 142 -25.59 0.98 32.02
CA ILE A 142 -26.85 0.90 31.25
C ILE A 142 -27.16 -0.57 30.87
N ILE A 143 -26.13 -1.33 30.50
CA ILE A 143 -26.25 -2.69 30.02
C ILE A 143 -25.62 -3.64 31.02
N SER A 144 -26.42 -4.53 31.59
CA SER A 144 -25.92 -5.54 32.53
C SER A 144 -24.96 -6.51 31.81
N ASP A 145 -23.84 -6.81 32.48
CA ASP A 145 -22.89 -7.85 32.01
C ASP A 145 -23.53 -9.24 31.88
N LYS A 146 -24.70 -9.44 32.53
CA LYS A 146 -25.46 -10.70 32.51
C LYS A 146 -26.36 -10.85 31.28
N TRP A 147 -26.51 -9.81 30.49
CA TRP A 147 -27.33 -9.89 29.25
C TRP A 147 -26.55 -10.65 28.15
N MET A 148 -27.01 -11.88 27.91
CA MET A 148 -26.41 -12.79 26.94
C MET A 148 -27.34 -13.03 25.77
N LEU A 149 -26.81 -13.18 24.59
CA LEU A 149 -27.57 -13.63 23.40
C LEU A 149 -27.77 -15.14 23.50
N PRO A 150 -29.03 -15.62 23.49
CA PRO A 150 -29.35 -17.01 23.84
C PRO A 150 -28.78 -18.06 22.87
N PHE A 151 -28.44 -17.67 21.63
CA PHE A 151 -27.93 -18.61 20.62
C PHE A 151 -26.39 -18.65 20.50
N PHE A 152 -25.67 -17.66 21.05
CA PHE A 152 -24.23 -17.52 20.83
C PHE A 152 -23.41 -17.45 22.13
N ASP A 153 -24.08 -17.51 23.26
CA ASP A 153 -23.46 -17.32 24.60
C ASP A 153 -22.54 -16.08 24.66
N LEU A 154 -22.95 -15.01 23.97
CA LEU A 154 -22.19 -13.78 23.79
C LEU A 154 -22.83 -12.64 24.56
N SER A 155 -22.00 -11.93 25.36
CA SER A 155 -22.46 -10.75 26.11
C SER A 155 -22.88 -9.63 25.13
N VAL A 156 -24.12 -9.12 25.34
CA VAL A 156 -24.66 -7.99 24.58
C VAL A 156 -23.78 -6.76 24.69
N LEU A 157 -23.23 -6.50 25.86
CA LEU A 157 -22.30 -5.39 26.10
C LEU A 157 -21.03 -5.52 25.22
N ILE A 158 -20.42 -6.70 25.19
CA ILE A 158 -19.22 -6.95 24.36
C ILE A 158 -19.56 -6.79 22.88
N LEU A 159 -20.68 -7.33 22.44
CA LEU A 159 -21.10 -7.20 21.04
C LEU A 159 -21.29 -5.74 20.63
N MET A 160 -22.05 -4.97 21.41
CA MET A 160 -22.30 -3.56 21.11
C MET A 160 -21.00 -2.74 21.07
N ARG A 161 -20.14 -2.92 22.07
CA ARG A 161 -18.82 -2.26 22.09
C ARG A 161 -18.00 -2.58 20.85
N THR A 162 -17.93 -3.86 20.47
CA THR A 162 -17.17 -4.32 19.30
C THR A 162 -17.75 -3.77 18.00
N VAL A 163 -19.07 -3.84 17.81
CA VAL A 163 -19.70 -3.38 16.57
C VAL A 163 -19.56 -1.87 16.41
N ILE A 164 -19.84 -1.11 17.47
CA ILE A 164 -19.78 0.36 17.40
C ILE A 164 -18.35 0.85 17.21
N SER A 165 -17.36 0.32 17.96
CA SER A 165 -15.97 0.73 17.82
C SER A 165 -15.42 0.36 16.45
N ARG A 166 -15.72 -0.85 15.97
CA ARG A 166 -15.28 -1.35 14.67
C ARG A 166 -15.88 -0.55 13.51
N PHE A 167 -17.18 -0.23 13.58
CA PHE A 167 -17.84 0.59 12.57
C PHE A 167 -17.26 2.00 12.53
N ALA A 168 -17.12 2.66 13.68
CA ALA A 168 -16.57 4.02 13.76
C ALA A 168 -15.11 4.08 13.28
N SER A 169 -14.27 3.14 13.70
CA SER A 169 -12.86 3.08 13.28
C SER A 169 -12.71 2.77 11.78
N SER A 170 -13.54 1.88 11.23
CA SER A 170 -13.53 1.58 9.79
C SER A 170 -14.02 2.76 8.95
N LEU A 171 -15.01 3.50 9.44
CA LEU A 171 -15.50 4.72 8.80
C LEU A 171 -14.42 5.81 8.78
N PHE A 172 -13.71 6.00 9.90
CA PHE A 172 -12.54 6.88 9.96
C PHE A 172 -11.47 6.47 8.92
N ASN A 173 -11.12 5.17 8.87
CA ASN A 173 -10.14 4.65 7.90
C ASN A 173 -10.59 4.90 6.46
N PHE A 174 -11.86 4.68 6.14
CA PHE A 174 -12.42 4.97 4.83
C PHE A 174 -12.23 6.43 4.42
N PHE A 175 -12.59 7.38 5.28
CA PHE A 175 -12.49 8.81 4.97
C PHE A 175 -11.04 9.27 4.87
N VAL A 176 -10.15 8.82 5.74
CA VAL A 176 -8.73 9.15 5.67
C VAL A 176 -8.10 8.58 4.40
N ASN A 177 -8.40 7.33 4.06
CA ASN A 177 -7.90 6.73 2.83
C ASN A 177 -8.45 7.44 1.59
N LYS A 178 -9.75 7.71 1.54
CA LYS A 178 -10.37 8.45 0.43
C LYS A 178 -9.72 9.82 0.23
N ASN A 179 -9.67 10.65 1.28
CA ASN A 179 -9.36 12.07 1.16
C ASN A 179 -7.85 12.37 1.23
N GLN A 180 -7.09 11.66 2.07
CA GLN A 180 -5.69 11.99 2.35
C GLN A 180 -4.69 11.03 1.70
N VAL A 181 -5.02 9.74 1.62
CA VAL A 181 -4.13 8.74 1.04
C VAL A 181 -4.26 8.73 -0.48
N PHE A 182 -5.46 8.44 -0.98
CA PHE A 182 -5.73 8.29 -2.42
C PHE A 182 -6.24 9.56 -3.09
N LYS A 183 -6.65 10.57 -2.31
CA LYS A 183 -7.13 11.88 -2.80
C LYS A 183 -8.22 11.74 -3.87
N ASN A 184 -9.22 10.92 -3.58
CA ASN A 184 -10.35 10.69 -4.47
C ASN A 184 -11.48 11.64 -4.12
N ASP A 185 -11.78 12.58 -5.01
CA ASP A 185 -12.82 13.61 -4.82
C ASP A 185 -14.22 13.13 -5.22
N SER A 186 -14.35 11.90 -5.72
CA SER A 186 -15.65 11.35 -6.12
C SER A 186 -16.59 11.22 -4.91
N SER A 187 -17.83 11.62 -5.09
CA SER A 187 -18.92 11.47 -4.11
C SER A 187 -19.76 10.21 -4.34
N SER A 188 -19.29 9.30 -5.17
CA SER A 188 -20.02 8.08 -5.50
C SER A 188 -20.24 7.17 -4.28
N PRO A 189 -21.48 6.75 -3.98
CA PRO A 189 -21.76 5.81 -2.90
C PRO A 189 -21.14 4.42 -3.14
N PHE A 190 -20.84 4.09 -4.39
CA PHE A 190 -20.17 2.83 -4.74
C PHE A 190 -18.78 2.69 -4.14
N LEU A 191 -18.09 3.79 -3.80
CA LEU A 191 -16.79 3.74 -3.10
C LEU A 191 -16.93 3.06 -1.74
N PHE A 192 -18.00 3.40 -1.02
CA PHE A 192 -18.29 2.82 0.29
C PHE A 192 -18.59 1.32 0.17
N VAL A 193 -19.45 0.95 -0.79
CA VAL A 193 -19.76 -0.46 -1.05
C VAL A 193 -18.50 -1.25 -1.41
N ARG A 194 -17.67 -0.76 -2.31
CA ARG A 194 -16.41 -1.41 -2.70
C ARG A 194 -15.45 -1.58 -1.52
N TYR A 195 -15.35 -0.56 -0.68
CA TYR A 195 -14.48 -0.60 0.50
C TYR A 195 -14.91 -1.70 1.48
N TYR A 196 -16.19 -1.77 1.83
CA TYR A 196 -16.71 -2.77 2.74
C TYR A 196 -16.75 -4.17 2.13
N THR A 197 -17.00 -4.30 0.84
CA THR A 197 -16.86 -5.58 0.13
C THR A 197 -15.42 -6.10 0.25
N LEU A 198 -14.44 -5.25 0.01
CA LEU A 198 -13.02 -5.63 0.17
C LEU A 198 -12.71 -6.05 1.62
N ALA A 199 -13.20 -5.31 2.61
CA ALA A 199 -12.98 -5.62 4.02
C ALA A 199 -13.56 -6.99 4.41
N ILE A 200 -14.77 -7.32 3.94
CA ILE A 200 -15.41 -8.63 4.16
C ILE A 200 -14.62 -9.74 3.47
N VAL A 201 -14.25 -9.55 2.21
CA VAL A 201 -13.46 -10.55 1.46
C VAL A 201 -12.11 -10.81 2.16
N GLN A 202 -11.44 -9.77 2.64
CA GLN A 202 -10.19 -9.91 3.37
C GLN A 202 -10.34 -10.67 4.70
N LEU A 203 -11.41 -10.39 5.43
CA LEU A 203 -11.72 -11.11 6.68
C LEU A 203 -11.89 -12.61 6.43
N LEU A 204 -12.68 -12.97 5.41
CA LEU A 204 -12.91 -14.36 5.04
C LEU A 204 -11.63 -15.03 4.53
N LEU A 205 -10.86 -14.35 3.68
CA LEU A 205 -9.58 -14.86 3.19
C LEU A 205 -8.58 -15.04 4.32
N SER A 206 -8.47 -14.10 5.25
CA SER A 206 -7.58 -14.25 6.41
C SER A 206 -7.93 -15.51 7.20
N ALA A 207 -9.21 -15.72 7.51
CA ALA A 207 -9.66 -16.90 8.25
C ALA A 207 -9.26 -18.21 7.54
N VAL A 208 -9.57 -18.33 6.23
CA VAL A 208 -9.26 -19.53 5.43
C VAL A 208 -7.75 -19.74 5.29
N LEU A 209 -7.00 -18.68 4.97
CA LEU A 209 -5.56 -18.79 4.75
C LEU A 209 -4.78 -19.13 6.02
N VAL A 210 -5.21 -18.62 7.18
CA VAL A 210 -4.58 -18.96 8.48
C VAL A 210 -4.73 -20.43 8.80
N ASP A 211 -5.84 -21.03 8.42
CA ASP A 211 -6.10 -22.44 8.67
C ASP A 211 -5.32 -23.36 7.69
N HIS A 212 -5.32 -23.00 6.41
CA HIS A 212 -4.80 -23.87 5.35
C HIS A 212 -3.39 -23.54 4.86
N LEU A 213 -2.93 -22.30 5.01
CA LEU A 213 -1.63 -21.87 4.50
C LEU A 213 -0.57 -21.83 5.61
N LEU A 214 0.70 -22.00 5.24
CA LEU A 214 1.86 -21.93 6.15
C LEU A 214 1.72 -22.89 7.35
N THR A 215 1.15 -24.08 7.14
CA THR A 215 0.93 -25.10 8.19
C THR A 215 2.22 -25.58 8.85
N PHE A 216 3.38 -25.39 8.19
CA PHE A 216 4.71 -25.65 8.77
C PHE A 216 5.07 -24.70 9.93
N ILE A 217 4.39 -23.55 10.05
CA ILE A 217 4.51 -22.67 11.21
C ILE A 217 3.56 -23.17 12.29
N THR A 218 4.09 -23.72 13.36
CA THR A 218 3.31 -24.34 14.45
C THR A 218 2.39 -23.33 15.15
N TYR A 219 2.85 -22.09 15.34
CA TYR A 219 2.09 -21.06 16.05
C TYR A 219 1.06 -20.37 15.13
N SER A 220 -0.22 -20.57 15.38
CA SER A 220 -1.33 -19.97 14.63
C SER A 220 -1.30 -18.43 14.63
N THR A 221 -0.89 -17.82 15.73
CA THR A 221 -0.72 -16.37 15.85
C THR A 221 0.35 -15.85 14.86
N LEU A 222 1.47 -16.56 14.74
CA LEU A 222 2.53 -16.16 13.80
C LEU A 222 2.06 -16.32 12.34
N ARG A 223 1.36 -17.41 12.00
CA ARG A 223 0.71 -17.59 10.70
C ARG A 223 -0.21 -16.42 10.37
N LYS A 224 -1.07 -16.05 11.33
CA LYS A 224 -1.99 -14.92 11.18
C LYS A 224 -1.24 -13.61 10.94
N CYS A 225 -0.20 -13.29 11.70
CA CYS A 225 0.60 -12.08 11.49
C CYS A 225 1.20 -12.02 10.08
N VAL A 226 1.75 -13.11 9.58
CA VAL A 226 2.33 -13.17 8.22
C VAL A 226 1.26 -12.97 7.16
N ILE A 227 0.16 -13.72 7.27
CA ILE A 227 -0.94 -13.67 6.30
C ILE A 227 -1.61 -12.29 6.29
N ASP A 228 -1.92 -11.72 7.46
CA ASP A 228 -2.55 -10.40 7.53
C ASP A 228 -1.62 -9.29 7.02
N THR A 229 -0.30 -9.42 7.19
CA THR A 229 0.68 -8.48 6.62
C THR A 229 0.67 -8.55 5.08
N LEU A 230 0.61 -9.74 4.49
CA LEU A 230 0.49 -9.91 3.05
C LEU A 230 -0.83 -9.37 2.52
N LEU A 231 -1.94 -9.70 3.19
CA LEU A 231 -3.27 -9.20 2.83
C LEU A 231 -3.35 -7.67 2.95
N PHE A 232 -2.68 -7.06 3.92
CA PHE A 232 -2.58 -5.61 4.06
C PHE A 232 -1.90 -4.95 2.85
N ALA A 233 -0.78 -5.52 2.37
CA ALA A 233 -0.10 -5.02 1.19
C ALA A 233 -0.95 -5.16 -0.09
N ILE A 234 -1.65 -6.30 -0.24
CA ILE A 234 -2.59 -6.55 -1.33
C ILE A 234 -3.79 -5.59 -1.25
N SER A 235 -4.29 -5.35 -0.03
CA SER A 235 -5.38 -4.40 0.21
C SER A 235 -5.05 -2.99 -0.25
N PHE A 236 -3.84 -2.52 0.01
CA PHE A 236 -3.40 -1.23 -0.47
C PHE A 236 -3.52 -1.13 -2.00
N GLN A 237 -3.06 -2.16 -2.72
CA GLN A 237 -3.14 -2.19 -4.17
C GLN A 237 -4.58 -2.21 -4.67
N ILE A 238 -5.43 -3.07 -4.09
CA ILE A 238 -6.85 -3.16 -4.48
C ILE A 238 -7.59 -1.86 -4.15
N GLN A 239 -7.33 -1.25 -2.99
CA GLN A 239 -7.95 0.03 -2.64
C GLN A 239 -7.57 1.11 -3.65
N ARG A 240 -6.31 1.16 -4.08
CA ARG A 240 -5.82 2.12 -5.05
C ARG A 240 -6.42 1.91 -6.45
N GLU A 241 -6.43 0.67 -6.95
CA GLU A 241 -6.75 0.35 -8.33
C GLU A 241 -8.25 0.13 -8.57
N TRP A 242 -9.00 -0.21 -7.54
CA TRP A 242 -10.40 -0.57 -7.66
C TRP A 242 -11.33 0.24 -6.76
N VAL A 243 -11.03 0.38 -5.46
CA VAL A 243 -11.92 1.08 -4.52
C VAL A 243 -11.87 2.58 -4.78
N PHE A 244 -10.68 3.19 -4.76
CA PHE A 244 -10.46 4.62 -4.88
C PHE A 244 -9.86 5.05 -6.22
N LYS A 245 -10.03 4.22 -7.26
CA LYS A 245 -9.63 4.58 -8.63
C LYS A 245 -10.33 5.87 -9.04
N LYS A 246 -9.55 6.81 -9.57
CA LYS A 246 -10.06 8.06 -10.15
C LYS A 246 -10.69 7.80 -11.50
#